data_a8f1615a9ab104f215467ebdb5b1c901
#
_entry.id   a8f1615a9ab104f215467ebdb5b1c901
#
_cell.length_a   1.000
_cell.length_b   1.000
_cell.length_c   1.000
_cell.angle_alpha   90.00
_cell.angle_beta   90.00
_cell.angle_gamma   90.00
#
_symmetry.space_group_name_H-M   'P 1'
#
loop_
_entity.id
_entity.type
_entity.pdbx_description
1 polymer ?
#
loop_
_entity_poly.entity_id
_entity_poly.type
_entity_poly.pdbx_seq_one_letter_code
_entity_poly.pdbx_strand_id
1 'polypeptide(L)'
;MKSGSVRAVAKTVLLIAWLPILAAAQIPGSAPANPPTAPGPAVPPYVSPEVNSDHTVTFRLRAPNAQKVEVVLEGAVSPMQQGAEGLWTATSHVLAPEIYSYHFVMDGTSFLDPRNTHVVHNLLNLASDVTIPATPPEPWELQQVPHGVVERHFYTSQVVLGLPNNQSDYYVYTPPGYNPKSHHSYPVLYLLHGYSDAADAWTSVGKANFILDSLIASGKVKPMIVVMPLGYGTMAVLSPGRTPTLSEQSYELYQKALLTEVMPQIEANYHVSKKREDRAIAGLSMGGHESLFIGLSHPELFAWIGTFSAGLNSKALSELPALTPQKANLRLLWMACGVDDALLKPNQAAIAKLKVEGLPVTAIETPGHHQWPVWRDNLIHFAPLLFQK
;
A
#
# COMPACT_ATOMS: atom_id res chain seq x y z
N MET A 1 -37.86 -71.49 47.31
CA MET A 1 -38.37 -72.43 46.31
C MET A 1 -38.26 -71.73 44.94
N LYS A 2 -37.72 -72.48 43.95
CA LYS A 2 -37.53 -72.21 42.53
C LYS A 2 -36.28 -71.43 42.15
N SER A 3 -35.28 -72.18 41.80
CA SER A 3 -34.08 -71.91 41.04
C SER A 3 -34.39 -71.40 39.61
N GLY A 4 -33.70 -70.42 39.18
CA GLY A 4 -33.69 -69.97 37.78
C GLY A 4 -32.27 -69.92 37.25
N SER A 5 -31.97 -70.92 36.44
CA SER A 5 -30.69 -71.08 35.72
C SER A 5 -30.42 -70.02 34.76
N VAL A 6 -29.29 -69.37 34.84
CA VAL A 6 -28.79 -68.42 33.81
C VAL A 6 -27.88 -69.16 32.83
N ARG A 7 -28.30 -69.35 31.61
CA ARG A 7 -27.47 -69.87 30.51
C ARG A 7 -26.49 -68.78 30.01
N ALA A 8 -25.22 -69.08 30.07
CA ALA A 8 -24.16 -68.31 29.46
C ALA A 8 -24.17 -68.51 27.93
N VAL A 9 -24.32 -67.44 27.16
CA VAL A 9 -24.16 -67.43 25.69
C VAL A 9 -22.72 -67.04 25.42
N ALA A 10 -21.93 -67.97 24.94
CA ALA A 10 -20.59 -67.68 24.43
C ALA A 10 -20.70 -66.94 23.10
N LYS A 11 -20.24 -65.69 23.02
CA LYS A 11 -20.06 -64.93 21.75
C LYS A 11 -18.69 -65.24 21.15
N THR A 12 -18.67 -66.03 20.08
CA THR A 12 -17.47 -66.27 19.27
C THR A 12 -17.17 -65.01 18.51
N VAL A 13 -16.05 -64.34 18.83
CA VAL A 13 -15.53 -63.17 18.06
C VAL A 13 -14.66 -63.74 16.95
N LEU A 14 -15.12 -63.59 15.71
CA LEU A 14 -14.36 -63.91 14.50
C LEU A 14 -13.41 -62.72 14.25
N LEU A 15 -12.11 -62.87 14.51
CA LEU A 15 -11.08 -61.92 14.09
C LEU A 15 -10.82 -62.10 12.59
N ILE A 16 -11.34 -61.20 11.79
CA ILE A 16 -10.97 -61.06 10.36
C ILE A 16 -9.67 -60.27 10.32
N ALA A 17 -8.57 -60.94 10.07
CA ALA A 17 -7.29 -60.28 9.80
C ALA A 17 -7.31 -59.67 8.42
N TRP A 18 -7.32 -58.32 8.37
CA TRP A 18 -7.09 -57.60 7.14
C TRP A 18 -5.59 -57.52 6.85
N LEU A 19 -5.11 -58.29 5.89
CA LEU A 19 -3.79 -58.10 5.28
C LEU A 19 -3.87 -56.90 4.32
N PRO A 20 -3.04 -55.89 4.47
CA PRO A 20 -2.95 -54.86 3.46
C PRO A 20 -2.23 -55.42 2.22
N ILE A 21 -2.95 -55.55 1.13
CA ILE A 21 -2.35 -55.79 -0.18
C ILE A 21 -1.66 -54.46 -0.56
N LEU A 22 -0.34 -54.37 -0.39
CA LEU A 22 0.49 -53.36 -1.00
C LEU A 22 0.50 -53.58 -2.52
N ALA A 23 -0.44 -52.96 -3.23
CA ALA A 23 -0.31 -52.81 -4.66
C ALA A 23 0.81 -51.80 -4.94
N ALA A 24 1.99 -52.30 -5.27
CA ALA A 24 3.06 -51.48 -5.81
C ALA A 24 2.58 -50.92 -7.17
N ALA A 25 2.08 -49.68 -7.19
CA ALA A 25 1.87 -48.96 -8.44
C ALA A 25 3.24 -48.77 -9.07
N GLN A 26 3.54 -49.51 -10.13
CA GLN A 26 4.68 -49.27 -10.98
C GLN A 26 4.45 -47.93 -11.67
N ILE A 27 5.15 -46.87 -11.24
CA ILE A 27 5.27 -45.62 -11.98
C ILE A 27 6.00 -46.00 -13.29
N PRO A 28 5.40 -45.71 -14.47
CA PRO A 28 6.11 -45.93 -15.76
C PRO A 28 7.45 -45.22 -15.70
N GLY A 29 8.51 -45.95 -16.05
CA GLY A 29 9.90 -45.53 -15.89
C GLY A 29 10.13 -44.11 -16.39
N SER A 30 10.52 -43.25 -15.49
CA SER A 30 11.17 -42.00 -15.86
C SER A 30 12.43 -42.33 -16.64
N ALA A 31 12.58 -41.78 -17.83
CA ALA A 31 13.83 -41.84 -18.58
C ALA A 31 14.97 -41.45 -17.62
N PRO A 32 16.13 -42.09 -17.71
CA PRO A 32 17.26 -41.77 -16.85
C PRO A 32 17.50 -40.27 -16.91
N ALA A 33 17.38 -39.59 -15.75
CA ALA A 33 17.73 -38.20 -15.64
C ALA A 33 19.19 -38.06 -16.14
N ASN A 34 19.39 -37.21 -17.12
CA ASN A 34 20.75 -36.86 -17.52
C ASN A 34 21.52 -36.48 -16.25
N PRO A 35 22.74 -36.97 -16.05
CA PRO A 35 23.57 -36.56 -14.92
C PRO A 35 23.60 -35.03 -14.90
N PRO A 36 23.51 -34.39 -13.72
CA PRO A 36 23.57 -32.96 -13.63
C PRO A 36 24.81 -32.48 -14.36
N THR A 37 24.64 -31.68 -15.39
CA THR A 37 25.76 -31.04 -16.10
C THR A 37 26.60 -30.33 -15.06
N ALA A 38 27.92 -30.57 -15.08
CA ALA A 38 28.84 -29.87 -14.19
C ALA A 38 28.51 -28.37 -14.21
N PRO A 39 28.49 -27.69 -13.05
CA PRO A 39 28.22 -26.25 -13.03
C PRO A 39 29.19 -25.59 -13.99
N GLY A 40 28.67 -24.82 -14.94
CA GLY A 40 29.47 -24.01 -15.83
C GLY A 40 30.42 -23.10 -15.02
N PRO A 41 31.46 -22.51 -15.64
CA PRO A 41 32.36 -21.63 -14.94
C PRO A 41 31.56 -20.60 -14.14
N ALA A 42 31.93 -20.41 -12.86
CA ALA A 42 31.25 -19.50 -11.97
C ALA A 42 31.27 -18.10 -12.55
N VAL A 43 30.09 -17.61 -12.89
CA VAL A 43 29.92 -16.26 -13.46
C VAL A 43 30.14 -15.25 -12.33
N PRO A 44 31.00 -14.22 -12.49
CA PRO A 44 31.28 -13.25 -11.47
C PRO A 44 29.99 -12.64 -10.91
N PRO A 45 29.86 -12.53 -9.58
CA PRO A 45 28.72 -11.85 -8.97
C PRO A 45 28.73 -10.37 -9.33
N TYR A 46 27.53 -9.77 -9.43
CA TYR A 46 27.36 -8.32 -9.60
C TYR A 46 26.27 -7.80 -8.67
N VAL A 47 26.35 -6.51 -8.36
CA VAL A 47 25.35 -5.77 -7.56
C VAL A 47 24.50 -4.91 -8.49
N SER A 48 23.21 -4.92 -8.29
CA SER A 48 22.24 -4.00 -8.94
C SER A 48 21.04 -3.83 -8.01
N PRO A 49 20.57 -2.61 -7.78
CA PRO A 49 21.26 -1.36 -8.09
C PRO A 49 22.44 -1.13 -7.14
N GLU A 50 23.43 -0.37 -7.58
CA GLU A 50 24.53 0.08 -6.72
C GLU A 50 24.48 1.60 -6.60
N VAL A 51 24.25 2.11 -5.39
CA VAL A 51 24.31 3.54 -5.09
C VAL A 51 25.75 3.96 -4.86
N ASN A 52 26.24 4.86 -5.69
CA ASN A 52 27.60 5.35 -5.61
C ASN A 52 27.72 6.51 -4.59
N SER A 53 28.95 6.79 -4.14
CA SER A 53 29.21 7.85 -3.15
C SER A 53 28.90 9.27 -3.64
N ASP A 54 28.77 9.46 -4.94
CA ASP A 54 28.36 10.72 -5.60
C ASP A 54 26.86 10.80 -5.87
N HIS A 55 26.06 9.88 -5.29
CA HIS A 55 24.61 9.76 -5.49
C HIS A 55 24.19 9.42 -6.94
N THR A 56 25.10 8.93 -7.78
CA THR A 56 24.69 8.23 -9.00
C THR A 56 24.31 6.78 -8.67
N VAL A 57 23.53 6.13 -9.53
CA VAL A 57 23.14 4.72 -9.39
C VAL A 57 23.62 3.94 -10.59
N THR A 58 24.37 2.88 -10.35
CA THR A 58 24.79 1.94 -11.38
C THR A 58 23.85 0.75 -11.40
N PHE A 59 23.15 0.59 -12.52
CA PHE A 59 22.26 -0.53 -12.81
C PHE A 59 23.00 -1.58 -13.64
N ARG A 60 22.83 -2.86 -13.31
CA ARG A 60 23.46 -3.96 -14.05
C ARG A 60 22.48 -5.09 -14.27
N LEU A 61 22.52 -5.66 -15.47
CA LEU A 61 21.73 -6.82 -15.84
C LEU A 61 22.57 -7.80 -16.66
N ARG A 62 22.58 -9.06 -16.29
CA ARG A 62 23.20 -10.10 -17.09
C ARG A 62 22.20 -10.68 -18.09
N ALA A 63 22.41 -10.39 -19.36
CA ALA A 63 21.55 -10.83 -20.46
C ALA A 63 22.38 -11.05 -21.73
N PRO A 64 23.15 -12.18 -21.83
CA PRO A 64 24.11 -12.38 -22.90
C PRO A 64 23.50 -12.47 -24.30
N ASN A 65 22.24 -12.88 -24.39
CA ASN A 65 21.50 -13.07 -25.65
C ASN A 65 20.62 -11.89 -26.04
N ALA A 66 20.49 -10.87 -25.18
CA ALA A 66 19.66 -9.69 -25.46
C ALA A 66 20.28 -8.84 -26.57
N GLN A 67 19.41 -8.30 -27.43
CA GLN A 67 19.79 -7.37 -28.49
C GLN A 67 19.81 -5.92 -27.99
N LYS A 68 18.91 -5.60 -27.05
CA LYS A 68 18.75 -4.27 -26.48
C LYS A 68 18.33 -4.38 -25.02
N VAL A 69 19.00 -3.63 -24.14
CA VAL A 69 18.59 -3.47 -22.74
C VAL A 69 18.55 -2.00 -22.38
N GLU A 70 17.51 -1.61 -21.69
CA GLU A 70 17.29 -0.26 -21.18
C GLU A 70 16.93 -0.33 -19.71
N VAL A 71 17.30 0.69 -18.95
CA VAL A 71 16.74 0.97 -17.62
C VAL A 71 15.81 2.16 -17.72
N VAL A 72 14.62 2.04 -17.12
CA VAL A 72 13.65 3.12 -17.02
C VAL A 72 13.61 3.55 -15.56
N LEU A 73 14.06 4.76 -15.28
CA LEU A 73 14.13 5.38 -13.94
C LEU A 73 13.15 6.54 -13.90
N GLU A 74 12.12 6.47 -13.03
CA GLU A 74 11.03 7.47 -12.96
C GLU A 74 10.45 7.85 -14.34
N GLY A 75 10.29 6.85 -15.21
CA GLY A 75 9.80 7.03 -16.57
C GLY A 75 10.85 7.48 -17.61
N ALA A 76 12.03 7.92 -17.19
CA ALA A 76 13.12 8.29 -18.09
C ALA A 76 13.87 7.05 -18.58
N VAL A 77 13.89 6.83 -19.89
CA VAL A 77 14.52 5.68 -20.54
C VAL A 77 16.00 5.97 -20.79
N SER A 78 16.87 5.08 -20.32
CA SER A 78 18.33 5.12 -20.57
C SER A 78 18.81 3.81 -21.18
N PRO A 79 19.50 3.82 -22.35
CA PRO A 79 20.07 2.63 -22.95
C PRO A 79 21.22 2.12 -22.08
N MET A 80 21.34 0.79 -21.95
CA MET A 80 22.45 0.14 -21.28
C MET A 80 23.49 -0.31 -22.29
N GLN A 81 24.76 -0.39 -21.86
CA GLN A 81 25.89 -0.84 -22.68
C GLN A 81 26.27 -2.27 -22.31
N GLN A 82 26.40 -3.13 -23.31
CA GLN A 82 26.81 -4.50 -23.11
C GLN A 82 28.33 -4.57 -22.94
N GLY A 83 28.77 -5.16 -21.85
CA GLY A 83 30.16 -5.44 -21.53
C GLY A 83 30.50 -6.94 -21.67
N ALA A 84 31.56 -7.35 -21.02
CA ALA A 84 32.01 -8.75 -21.02
C ALA A 84 30.93 -9.67 -20.43
N GLU A 85 30.89 -10.91 -20.90
CA GLU A 85 29.99 -11.98 -20.43
C GLU A 85 28.50 -11.61 -20.46
N GLY A 86 28.12 -10.69 -21.34
CA GLY A 86 26.73 -10.24 -21.49
C GLY A 86 26.21 -9.44 -20.31
N LEU A 87 27.09 -8.79 -19.56
CA LEU A 87 26.68 -7.86 -18.48
C LEU A 87 26.39 -6.48 -19.08
N TRP A 88 25.14 -6.08 -19.00
CA TRP A 88 24.68 -4.75 -19.40
C TRP A 88 24.79 -3.79 -18.22
N THR A 89 25.22 -2.56 -18.47
CA THR A 89 25.45 -1.53 -17.44
C THR A 89 24.98 -0.17 -17.90
N ALA A 90 24.34 0.57 -17.00
CA ALA A 90 24.07 2.00 -17.15
C ALA A 90 24.24 2.69 -15.81
N THR A 91 24.67 3.96 -15.82
CA THR A 91 24.77 4.78 -14.61
C THR A 91 23.91 6.01 -14.79
N SER A 92 23.10 6.34 -13.75
CA SER A 92 22.22 7.51 -13.75
C SER A 92 23.04 8.81 -13.69
N HIS A 93 22.37 9.94 -13.90
CA HIS A 93 22.85 11.24 -13.39
C HIS A 93 22.86 11.24 -11.86
N VAL A 94 23.45 12.26 -11.24
CA VAL A 94 23.40 12.49 -9.79
C VAL A 94 21.94 12.68 -9.36
N LEU A 95 21.49 11.89 -8.39
CA LEU A 95 20.13 11.93 -7.86
C LEU A 95 20.09 12.65 -6.49
N ALA A 96 19.02 13.37 -6.23
CA ALA A 96 18.77 13.89 -4.89
C ALA A 96 18.44 12.76 -3.91
N PRO A 97 18.60 12.94 -2.58
CA PRO A 97 18.11 11.98 -1.59
C PRO A 97 16.60 11.75 -1.73
N GLU A 98 16.23 10.54 -2.13
CA GLU A 98 14.84 10.11 -2.33
C GLU A 98 14.77 8.61 -2.66
N ILE A 99 13.56 8.07 -2.75
CA ILE A 99 13.27 6.70 -3.23
C ILE A 99 12.78 6.81 -4.68
N TYR A 100 13.50 6.17 -5.58
CA TYR A 100 13.24 6.18 -7.02
C TYR A 100 12.77 4.82 -7.51
N SER A 101 11.71 4.80 -8.32
CA SER A 101 11.22 3.59 -8.97
C SER A 101 11.93 3.36 -10.30
N TYR A 102 12.29 2.10 -10.57
CA TYR A 102 12.88 1.73 -11.85
C TYR A 102 12.50 0.31 -12.28
N HIS A 103 12.67 0.03 -13.56
CA HIS A 103 12.57 -1.31 -14.13
C HIS A 103 13.49 -1.45 -15.33
N PHE A 104 13.76 -2.69 -15.73
CA PHE A 104 14.49 -2.96 -16.98
C PHE A 104 13.52 -3.22 -18.12
N VAL A 105 13.97 -2.89 -19.34
CA VAL A 105 13.31 -3.28 -20.58
C VAL A 105 14.32 -4.05 -21.42
N MET A 106 14.07 -5.32 -21.68
CA MET A 106 14.93 -6.18 -22.50
C MET A 106 14.13 -6.64 -23.73
N ASP A 107 14.63 -6.27 -24.91
CA ASP A 107 14.01 -6.59 -26.19
C ASP A 107 12.51 -6.27 -26.23
N GLY A 108 12.11 -5.13 -25.62
CA GLY A 108 10.74 -4.64 -25.55
C GLY A 108 9.89 -5.19 -24.39
N THR A 109 10.43 -6.08 -23.56
CA THR A 109 9.71 -6.63 -22.39
C THR A 109 10.23 -6.01 -21.11
N SER A 110 9.31 -5.44 -20.31
CA SER A 110 9.58 -4.86 -18.99
C SER A 110 9.63 -5.95 -17.90
N PHE A 111 10.58 -5.81 -16.95
CA PHE A 111 10.67 -6.70 -15.80
C PHE A 111 11.44 -6.03 -14.63
N LEU A 112 11.29 -6.61 -13.45
CA LEU A 112 11.97 -6.17 -12.23
C LEU A 112 13.48 -6.46 -12.28
N ASP A 113 14.26 -5.74 -11.48
CA ASP A 113 15.67 -6.09 -11.27
C ASP A 113 15.76 -7.41 -10.48
N PRO A 114 16.31 -8.48 -11.08
CA PRO A 114 16.41 -9.78 -10.43
C PRO A 114 17.43 -9.81 -9.26
N ARG A 115 18.20 -8.75 -9.08
CA ARG A 115 19.20 -8.61 -8.00
C ARG A 115 18.71 -7.69 -6.89
N ASN A 116 17.53 -7.05 -7.05
CA ASN A 116 16.92 -6.18 -6.07
C ASN A 116 15.69 -6.84 -5.43
N THR A 117 15.68 -6.95 -4.12
CA THR A 117 14.53 -7.48 -3.38
C THR A 117 13.49 -6.42 -3.04
N HIS A 118 13.80 -5.15 -3.30
CA HIS A 118 12.88 -4.04 -3.06
C HIS A 118 11.98 -3.86 -4.29
N VAL A 119 10.69 -4.07 -4.09
CA VAL A 119 9.68 -4.02 -5.14
C VAL A 119 8.59 -3.02 -4.76
N VAL A 120 8.31 -2.11 -5.67
CA VAL A 120 7.11 -1.25 -5.60
C VAL A 120 5.90 -2.09 -5.98
N HIS A 121 5.11 -2.47 -4.98
CA HIS A 121 3.92 -3.27 -5.19
C HIS A 121 2.79 -2.39 -5.74
N ASN A 122 2.44 -2.61 -7.01
CA ASN A 122 1.34 -1.92 -7.69
C ASN A 122 0.54 -2.95 -8.51
N LEU A 123 -0.79 -2.83 -8.53
CA LEU A 123 -1.68 -3.83 -9.14
C LEU A 123 -1.63 -3.85 -10.67
N LEU A 124 -1.12 -2.79 -11.30
CA LEU A 124 -1.00 -2.70 -12.76
C LEU A 124 0.45 -2.70 -13.24
N ASN A 125 1.38 -2.10 -12.48
CA ASN A 125 2.76 -1.90 -12.90
C ASN A 125 3.71 -2.20 -11.76
N LEU A 126 4.48 -3.26 -11.87
CA LEU A 126 5.54 -3.56 -10.90
C LEU A 126 6.82 -2.80 -11.28
N ALA A 127 7.51 -2.28 -10.26
CA ALA A 127 8.82 -1.68 -10.39
C ALA A 127 9.74 -2.14 -9.24
N SER A 128 11.03 -2.08 -9.42
CA SER A 128 12.01 -2.09 -8.34
C SER A 128 12.18 -0.68 -7.78
N ASP A 129 12.65 -0.51 -6.55
CA ASP A 129 13.04 0.79 -6.03
C ASP A 129 14.51 0.85 -5.63
N VAL A 130 15.04 2.05 -5.61
CA VAL A 130 16.37 2.36 -5.07
C VAL A 130 16.29 3.61 -4.20
N THR A 131 16.89 3.55 -3.02
CA THR A 131 16.93 4.66 -2.07
C THR A 131 18.27 5.38 -2.15
N ILE A 132 18.25 6.68 -2.37
CA ILE A 132 19.39 7.58 -2.21
C ILE A 132 19.29 8.19 -0.82
N PRO A 133 20.20 7.88 0.10
CA PRO A 133 20.09 8.34 1.49
C PRO A 133 20.40 9.83 1.63
N ALA A 134 19.78 10.47 2.62
CA ALA A 134 20.05 11.86 3.00
C ALA A 134 21.05 11.96 4.17
N THR A 135 21.66 13.12 4.32
CA THR A 135 22.46 13.46 5.48
C THR A 135 22.13 14.89 5.96
N PRO A 136 21.43 15.05 7.12
CA PRO A 136 20.89 14.02 8.02
C PRO A 136 19.76 13.16 7.35
N PRO A 137 19.45 11.98 7.90
CA PRO A 137 18.39 11.11 7.35
C PRO A 137 17.03 11.79 7.33
N GLU A 138 16.29 11.58 6.25
CA GLU A 138 14.91 12.04 6.09
C GLU A 138 13.93 11.22 6.96
N PRO A 139 12.77 11.78 7.33
CA PRO A 139 11.79 11.09 8.17
C PRO A 139 11.30 9.74 7.61
N TRP A 140 11.34 9.53 6.30
CA TRP A 140 10.95 8.29 5.63
C TRP A 140 12.07 7.24 5.58
N GLU A 141 13.29 7.57 6.01
CA GLU A 141 14.39 6.61 6.13
C GLU A 141 14.31 5.84 7.45
N LEU A 142 14.83 4.62 7.45
CA LEU A 142 14.96 3.82 8.66
C LEU A 142 15.97 4.47 9.62
N GLN A 143 15.49 4.98 10.74
CA GLN A 143 16.30 5.66 11.76
C GLN A 143 16.40 4.82 13.04
N GLN A 144 17.35 5.15 13.91
CA GLN A 144 17.53 4.51 15.23
C GLN A 144 16.57 5.12 16.27
N VAL A 145 15.28 4.92 16.06
CA VAL A 145 14.19 5.36 16.95
C VAL A 145 13.31 4.16 17.32
N PRO A 146 12.49 4.23 18.37
CA PRO A 146 11.49 3.20 18.62
C PRO A 146 10.53 3.08 17.42
N HIS A 147 10.25 1.84 16.99
CA HIS A 147 9.39 1.57 15.86
C HIS A 147 8.02 1.06 16.30
N GLY A 148 7.00 1.43 15.54
CA GLY A 148 5.67 0.86 15.62
C GLY A 148 5.60 -0.51 14.93
N VAL A 149 4.42 -1.10 14.94
CA VAL A 149 4.16 -2.40 14.29
C VAL A 149 3.18 -2.19 13.13
N VAL A 150 3.45 -2.84 12.00
CA VAL A 150 2.54 -2.90 10.86
C VAL A 150 1.98 -4.32 10.78
N GLU A 151 0.65 -4.45 10.85
CA GLU A 151 -0.06 -5.72 10.74
C GLU A 151 -0.94 -5.72 9.49
N ARG A 152 -0.97 -6.83 8.76
CA ARG A 152 -1.89 -7.04 7.65
C ARG A 152 -3.05 -7.93 8.09
N HIS A 153 -4.26 -7.48 7.83
CA HIS A 153 -5.49 -8.19 8.13
C HIS A 153 -6.23 -8.56 6.85
N PHE A 154 -6.73 -9.78 6.79
CA PHE A 154 -7.60 -10.23 5.72
C PHE A 154 -9.03 -10.38 6.25
N TYR A 155 -10.01 -10.02 5.42
CA TYR A 155 -11.41 -10.21 5.76
C TYR A 155 -12.24 -10.55 4.50
N THR A 156 -13.38 -11.16 4.71
CA THR A 156 -14.33 -11.44 3.64
C THR A 156 -15.28 -10.26 3.49
N SER A 157 -15.17 -9.54 2.38
CA SER A 157 -16.06 -8.42 2.08
C SER A 157 -17.38 -8.90 1.50
N GLN A 158 -18.47 -8.28 1.94
CA GLN A 158 -19.81 -8.45 1.38
C GLN A 158 -20.19 -7.29 0.44
N VAL A 159 -19.34 -6.27 0.37
CA VAL A 159 -19.59 -5.01 -0.36
C VAL A 159 -18.71 -4.89 -1.59
N VAL A 160 -17.40 -5.16 -1.45
CA VAL A 160 -16.43 -5.00 -2.55
C VAL A 160 -16.64 -6.08 -3.61
N LEU A 161 -16.69 -5.66 -4.88
CA LEU A 161 -16.95 -6.57 -6.01
C LEU A 161 -15.66 -6.98 -6.73
N GLY A 162 -15.65 -8.23 -7.24
CA GLY A 162 -14.57 -8.72 -8.10
C GLY A 162 -13.28 -9.13 -7.38
N LEU A 163 -13.31 -9.23 -6.05
CA LEU A 163 -12.21 -9.81 -5.28
C LEU A 163 -12.18 -11.33 -5.40
N PRO A 164 -10.99 -11.95 -5.55
CA PRO A 164 -10.88 -13.41 -5.45
C PRO A 164 -11.41 -13.91 -4.11
N ASN A 165 -12.35 -14.86 -4.13
CA ASN A 165 -13.00 -15.40 -2.93
C ASN A 165 -13.60 -14.34 -1.99
N ASN A 166 -13.94 -13.15 -2.49
CA ASN A 166 -14.37 -11.99 -1.71
C ASN A 166 -13.37 -11.57 -0.62
N GLN A 167 -12.11 -11.92 -0.75
CA GLN A 167 -11.08 -11.57 0.24
C GLN A 167 -10.55 -10.16 -0.04
N SER A 168 -10.70 -9.28 0.95
CA SER A 168 -10.08 -7.96 0.98
C SER A 168 -9.06 -7.90 2.11
N ASP A 169 -8.29 -6.82 2.17
CA ASP A 169 -7.32 -6.61 3.22
C ASP A 169 -7.17 -5.14 3.61
N TYR A 170 -6.58 -4.93 4.76
CA TYR A 170 -6.10 -3.64 5.24
C TYR A 170 -4.84 -3.81 6.08
N TYR A 171 -4.02 -2.78 6.11
CA TYR A 171 -2.87 -2.69 7.00
C TYR A 171 -3.17 -1.76 8.16
N VAL A 172 -2.63 -2.08 9.33
CA VAL A 172 -2.73 -1.26 10.53
C VAL A 172 -1.34 -0.99 11.07
N TYR A 173 -0.98 0.28 11.17
CA TYR A 173 0.18 0.70 11.94
C TYR A 173 -0.28 1.05 13.36
N THR A 174 0.38 0.44 14.35
CA THR A 174 0.27 0.82 15.76
C THR A 174 1.55 1.52 16.20
N PRO A 175 1.48 2.65 16.95
CA PRO A 175 2.64 3.45 17.27
C PRO A 175 3.59 2.74 18.26
N PRO A 176 4.85 3.16 18.36
CA PRO A 176 5.77 2.65 19.38
C PRO A 176 5.16 2.70 20.76
N GLY A 177 5.26 1.58 21.50
CA GLY A 177 4.68 1.46 22.83
C GLY A 177 3.15 1.36 22.87
N TYR A 178 2.49 1.02 21.76
CA TYR A 178 1.05 0.77 21.74
C TYR A 178 0.65 -0.24 22.82
N ASN A 179 -0.35 0.12 23.62
CA ASN A 179 -0.89 -0.75 24.67
C ASN A 179 -2.42 -0.84 24.53
N PRO A 180 -2.97 -2.01 24.13
CA PRO A 180 -4.42 -2.20 24.01
C PRO A 180 -5.18 -2.11 25.32
N LYS A 181 -4.47 -2.15 26.47
CA LYS A 181 -5.05 -2.01 27.83
C LYS A 181 -4.80 -0.61 28.43
N SER A 182 -4.39 0.36 27.63
CA SER A 182 -4.22 1.75 28.07
C SER A 182 -5.54 2.33 28.61
N HIS A 183 -5.46 3.25 29.56
CA HIS A 183 -6.63 4.02 30.01
C HIS A 183 -7.10 5.03 28.96
N HIS A 184 -6.24 5.43 28.03
CA HIS A 184 -6.55 6.37 26.96
C HIS A 184 -6.58 5.63 25.61
N SER A 185 -7.71 5.74 24.91
CA SER A 185 -7.83 5.24 23.54
C SER A 185 -7.03 6.12 22.57
N TYR A 186 -6.50 5.49 21.53
CA TYR A 186 -5.67 6.15 20.51
C TYR A 186 -6.54 6.82 19.46
N PRO A 187 -6.17 8.01 18.97
CA PRO A 187 -6.77 8.57 17.77
C PRO A 187 -6.44 7.71 16.55
N VAL A 188 -7.26 7.78 15.50
CA VAL A 188 -7.12 6.96 14.31
C VAL A 188 -7.14 7.80 13.04
N LEU A 189 -6.18 7.54 12.15
CA LEU A 189 -6.11 8.05 10.79
C LEU A 189 -6.43 6.90 9.81
N TYR A 190 -7.44 7.08 8.95
CA TYR A 190 -7.66 6.27 7.76
C TYR A 190 -6.88 6.91 6.61
N LEU A 191 -5.86 6.19 6.10
CA LEU A 191 -4.92 6.71 5.11
C LEU A 191 -5.03 5.93 3.80
N LEU A 192 -5.60 6.57 2.78
CA LEU A 192 -6.06 5.93 1.55
C LEU A 192 -5.03 6.05 0.42
N HIS A 193 -4.79 4.94 -0.28
CA HIS A 193 -3.88 4.87 -1.42
C HIS A 193 -4.51 5.39 -2.72
N GLY A 194 -3.71 5.48 -3.79
CA GLY A 194 -4.12 5.93 -5.11
C GLY A 194 -4.59 4.81 -6.04
N TYR A 195 -5.01 5.21 -7.25
CA TYR A 195 -5.36 4.27 -8.31
C TYR A 195 -4.15 3.39 -8.67
N SER A 196 -4.41 2.12 -8.91
CA SER A 196 -3.47 1.04 -9.16
C SER A 196 -2.59 0.60 -7.96
N ASP A 197 -2.58 1.33 -6.86
CA ASP A 197 -1.89 0.90 -5.66
C ASP A 197 -2.63 -0.24 -4.94
N ALA A 198 -1.94 -0.91 -4.02
CA ALA A 198 -2.48 -1.90 -3.11
C ALA A 198 -2.56 -1.35 -1.67
N ALA A 199 -3.17 -2.10 -0.77
CA ALA A 199 -3.35 -1.67 0.62
C ALA A 199 -2.04 -1.37 1.37
N ASP A 200 -0.92 -1.97 0.96
CA ASP A 200 0.41 -1.76 1.55
C ASP A 200 1.15 -0.52 1.01
N ALA A 201 0.62 0.17 0.00
CA ALA A 201 1.35 1.23 -0.72
C ALA A 201 1.92 2.31 0.22
N TRP A 202 1.15 2.74 1.22
CA TRP A 202 1.63 3.73 2.19
C TRP A 202 2.77 3.23 3.07
N THR A 203 2.90 1.93 3.30
CA THR A 203 4.03 1.36 4.07
C THR A 203 5.18 0.93 3.17
N SER A 204 4.88 0.28 2.03
CA SER A 204 5.90 -0.25 1.13
C SER A 204 6.61 0.85 0.34
N VAL A 205 5.87 1.82 -0.20
CA VAL A 205 6.39 2.93 -1.02
C VAL A 205 6.38 4.24 -0.23
N GLY A 206 5.25 4.57 0.39
CA GLY A 206 5.05 5.82 1.12
C GLY A 206 5.85 5.93 2.42
N LYS A 207 6.35 4.82 2.97
CA LYS A 207 7.13 4.74 4.21
C LYS A 207 6.43 5.41 5.40
N ALA A 208 5.10 5.41 5.42
CA ALA A 208 4.29 6.09 6.43
C ALA A 208 4.63 5.64 7.87
N ASN A 209 4.95 4.36 8.06
CA ASN A 209 5.39 3.83 9.35
C ASN A 209 6.69 4.49 9.82
N PHE A 210 7.73 4.62 8.97
CA PHE A 210 9.00 5.26 9.35
C PHE A 210 8.82 6.76 9.56
N ILE A 211 8.02 7.43 8.72
CA ILE A 211 7.66 8.84 8.89
C ILE A 211 7.03 9.07 10.27
N LEU A 212 6.05 8.25 10.63
CA LEU A 212 5.36 8.38 11.92
C LEU A 212 6.28 8.04 13.10
N ASP A 213 7.10 7.00 13.00
CA ASP A 213 8.08 6.65 14.04
C ASP A 213 9.05 7.81 14.31
N SER A 214 9.61 8.40 13.25
CA SER A 214 10.50 9.55 13.34
C SER A 214 9.83 10.79 13.94
N LEU A 215 8.61 11.10 13.50
CA LEU A 215 7.85 12.26 13.97
C LEU A 215 7.34 12.07 15.40
N ILE A 216 6.96 10.86 15.80
CA ILE A 216 6.59 10.54 17.19
C ILE A 216 7.82 10.64 18.10
N ALA A 217 8.95 10.04 17.70
CA ALA A 217 10.20 10.10 18.46
C ALA A 217 10.71 11.54 18.68
N SER A 218 10.52 12.42 17.68
CA SER A 218 10.84 13.84 17.78
C SER A 218 9.77 14.68 18.51
N GLY A 219 8.68 14.07 18.99
CA GLY A 219 7.59 14.75 19.70
C GLY A 219 6.72 15.66 18.82
N LYS A 220 6.84 15.57 17.50
CA LYS A 220 6.06 16.37 16.54
C LYS A 220 4.67 15.82 16.28
N VAL A 221 4.48 14.50 16.44
CA VAL A 221 3.21 13.80 16.18
C VAL A 221 2.77 13.05 17.43
N LYS A 222 1.49 13.13 17.75
CA LYS A 222 0.88 12.32 18.80
C LYS A 222 0.81 10.86 18.36
N PRO A 223 1.09 9.89 19.25
CA PRO A 223 0.87 8.49 18.96
C PRO A 223 -0.56 8.24 18.47
N MET A 224 -0.70 7.66 17.28
CA MET A 224 -1.98 7.35 16.65
C MET A 224 -1.92 5.99 15.95
N ILE A 225 -3.09 5.38 15.76
CA ILE A 225 -3.25 4.21 14.90
C ILE A 225 -3.51 4.70 13.48
N VAL A 226 -2.88 4.05 12.49
CA VAL A 226 -3.15 4.35 11.07
C VAL A 226 -3.67 3.10 10.39
N VAL A 227 -4.79 3.24 9.69
CA VAL A 227 -5.48 2.17 8.97
C VAL A 227 -5.37 2.45 7.47
N MET A 228 -4.83 1.52 6.73
CA MET A 228 -4.58 1.62 5.29
C MET A 228 -5.33 0.49 4.57
N PRO A 229 -6.60 0.69 4.20
CA PRO A 229 -7.41 -0.33 3.54
C PRO A 229 -7.14 -0.39 2.04
N LEU A 230 -7.46 -1.54 1.42
CA LEU A 230 -7.59 -1.63 -0.03
C LEU A 230 -8.76 -0.75 -0.51
N GLY A 231 -8.46 0.29 -1.26
CA GLY A 231 -9.35 1.43 -1.56
C GLY A 231 -10.25 1.21 -2.80
N TYR A 232 -10.72 0.00 -3.08
CA TYR A 232 -11.58 -0.26 -4.23
C TYR A 232 -12.93 -0.83 -3.80
N GLY A 233 -14.02 -0.25 -4.31
CA GLY A 233 -15.35 -0.82 -4.19
C GLY A 233 -15.63 -1.90 -5.26
N THR A 234 -14.90 -1.87 -6.37
CA THR A 234 -14.88 -2.94 -7.37
C THR A 234 -13.53 -3.04 -8.06
N MET A 235 -13.00 -4.25 -8.20
CA MET A 235 -11.74 -4.48 -8.90
C MET A 235 -11.83 -4.24 -10.40
N ALA A 236 -13.04 -4.17 -10.95
CA ALA A 236 -13.26 -3.89 -12.38
C ALA A 236 -12.71 -2.53 -12.82
N VAL A 237 -12.52 -1.56 -11.90
CA VAL A 237 -11.90 -0.26 -12.21
C VAL A 237 -10.46 -0.37 -12.69
N LEU A 238 -9.78 -1.48 -12.38
CA LEU A 238 -8.40 -1.75 -12.82
C LEU A 238 -8.32 -2.36 -14.22
N SER A 239 -9.48 -2.72 -14.81
CA SER A 239 -9.52 -3.30 -16.13
C SER A 239 -9.37 -2.26 -17.24
N PRO A 240 -8.83 -2.62 -18.41
CA PRO A 240 -8.84 -1.75 -19.59
C PRO A 240 -10.28 -1.30 -19.92
N GLY A 241 -10.44 -0.01 -20.25
CA GLY A 241 -11.76 0.53 -20.59
C GLY A 241 -12.60 1.01 -19.39
N ARG A 242 -11.95 1.30 -18.26
CA ARG A 242 -12.60 1.96 -17.13
C ARG A 242 -13.41 3.18 -17.56
N THR A 243 -14.70 3.20 -17.18
CA THR A 243 -15.61 4.32 -17.44
C THR A 243 -15.75 5.22 -16.22
N PRO A 244 -16.16 6.49 -16.38
CA PRO A 244 -16.52 7.35 -15.26
C PRO A 244 -17.57 6.73 -14.34
N THR A 245 -18.63 6.13 -14.89
CA THR A 245 -19.70 5.47 -14.12
C THR A 245 -19.16 4.32 -13.26
N LEU A 246 -18.23 3.51 -13.80
CA LEU A 246 -17.60 2.43 -13.04
C LEU A 246 -16.75 2.98 -11.89
N SER A 247 -16.07 4.12 -12.10
CA SER A 247 -15.31 4.78 -11.04
C SER A 247 -16.22 5.30 -9.92
N GLU A 248 -17.35 5.91 -10.27
CA GLU A 248 -18.35 6.38 -9.31
C GLU A 248 -18.93 5.23 -8.50
N GLN A 249 -19.33 4.15 -9.16
CA GLN A 249 -19.78 2.93 -8.48
C GLN A 249 -18.72 2.39 -7.51
N SER A 250 -17.45 2.43 -7.91
CA SER A 250 -16.36 2.01 -7.03
C SER A 250 -16.27 2.89 -5.79
N TYR A 251 -16.36 4.21 -5.93
CA TYR A 251 -16.32 5.14 -4.80
C TYR A 251 -17.48 4.92 -3.82
N GLU A 252 -18.70 4.73 -4.31
CA GLU A 252 -19.88 4.46 -3.47
C GLU A 252 -19.75 3.14 -2.70
N LEU A 253 -19.32 2.07 -3.40
CA LEU A 253 -19.11 0.77 -2.76
C LEU A 253 -17.95 0.81 -1.78
N TYR A 254 -16.85 1.50 -2.10
CA TYR A 254 -15.74 1.65 -1.18
C TYR A 254 -16.12 2.43 0.09
N GLN A 255 -16.80 3.57 -0.05
CA GLN A 255 -17.36 4.29 1.10
C GLN A 255 -18.18 3.36 1.99
N LYS A 256 -19.08 2.57 1.40
CA LYS A 256 -19.89 1.59 2.14
C LYS A 256 -19.01 0.55 2.84
N ALA A 257 -18.02 -0.04 2.15
CA ALA A 257 -17.11 -1.02 2.73
C ALA A 257 -16.30 -0.42 3.90
N LEU A 258 -15.75 0.78 3.73
CA LEU A 258 -15.02 1.47 4.78
C LEU A 258 -15.88 1.64 6.03
N LEU A 259 -17.11 2.15 5.88
CA LEU A 259 -17.98 2.49 6.99
C LEU A 259 -18.61 1.26 7.66
N THR A 260 -18.94 0.21 6.89
CA THR A 260 -19.71 -0.93 7.42
C THR A 260 -18.89 -2.19 7.65
N GLU A 261 -17.67 -2.27 7.09
CA GLU A 261 -16.81 -3.45 7.23
C GLU A 261 -15.49 -3.12 7.93
N VAL A 262 -14.72 -2.15 7.42
CA VAL A 262 -13.37 -1.86 7.95
C VAL A 262 -13.45 -1.16 9.30
N MET A 263 -14.15 -0.03 9.41
CA MET A 263 -14.22 0.74 10.65
C MET A 263 -14.73 -0.07 11.85
N PRO A 264 -15.80 -0.89 11.74
CA PRO A 264 -16.23 -1.74 12.84
C PRO A 264 -15.19 -2.76 13.28
N GLN A 265 -14.40 -3.33 12.35
CA GLN A 265 -13.32 -4.28 12.69
C GLN A 265 -12.18 -3.56 13.43
N ILE A 266 -11.82 -2.35 13.03
CA ILE A 266 -10.81 -1.54 13.74
C ILE A 266 -11.29 -1.22 15.16
N GLU A 267 -12.54 -0.80 15.33
CA GLU A 267 -13.12 -0.48 16.63
C GLU A 267 -13.27 -1.71 17.56
N ALA A 268 -13.39 -2.91 16.97
CA ALA A 268 -13.45 -4.16 17.71
C ALA A 268 -12.07 -4.70 18.12
N ASN A 269 -11.06 -4.53 17.29
CA ASN A 269 -9.76 -5.20 17.44
C ASN A 269 -8.68 -4.29 18.04
N TYR A 270 -8.84 -2.96 17.97
CA TYR A 270 -7.86 -2.00 18.44
C TYR A 270 -8.44 -1.02 19.45
N HIS A 271 -7.61 -0.53 20.35
CA HIS A 271 -8.01 0.44 21.37
C HIS A 271 -8.08 1.86 20.81
N VAL A 272 -8.97 2.09 19.85
CA VAL A 272 -9.21 3.39 19.19
C VAL A 272 -10.28 4.22 19.87
N SER A 273 -10.15 5.53 19.80
CA SER A 273 -11.20 6.46 20.19
C SER A 273 -12.35 6.44 19.17
N LYS A 274 -13.59 6.45 19.67
CA LYS A 274 -14.79 6.53 18.81
C LYS A 274 -15.27 7.98 18.60
N LYS A 275 -14.58 8.95 19.19
CA LYS A 275 -14.93 10.36 19.04
C LYS A 275 -14.50 10.86 17.67
N ARG A 276 -15.35 11.67 17.04
CA ARG A 276 -15.01 12.29 15.74
C ARG A 276 -13.76 13.17 15.80
N GLU A 277 -13.51 13.82 16.93
CA GLU A 277 -12.34 14.69 17.18
C GLU A 277 -11.02 13.91 17.20
N ASP A 278 -11.08 12.60 17.38
CA ASP A 278 -9.94 11.69 17.38
C ASP A 278 -9.93 10.82 16.10
N ARG A 279 -10.69 11.20 15.05
CA ARG A 279 -10.77 10.45 13.81
C ARG A 279 -10.46 11.35 12.61
N ALA A 280 -9.48 10.91 11.82
CA ALA A 280 -9.03 11.56 10.59
C ALA A 280 -9.18 10.64 9.39
N ILE A 281 -9.37 11.23 8.22
CA ILE A 281 -9.29 10.55 6.93
C ILE A 281 -8.40 11.35 5.98
N ALA A 282 -7.46 10.71 5.32
CA ALA A 282 -6.61 11.35 4.34
C ALA A 282 -6.20 10.36 3.24
N GLY A 283 -5.76 10.86 2.09
CA GLY A 283 -5.30 9.99 1.03
C GLY A 283 -4.73 10.73 -0.16
N LEU A 284 -4.11 9.97 -1.06
CA LEU A 284 -3.50 10.48 -2.27
C LEU A 284 -4.34 10.17 -3.51
N SER A 285 -4.34 11.06 -4.50
CA SER A 285 -4.96 10.85 -5.82
C SER A 285 -6.41 10.33 -5.72
N MET A 286 -6.70 9.09 -6.09
CA MET A 286 -7.98 8.42 -5.89
C MET A 286 -8.40 8.47 -4.41
N GLY A 287 -7.52 8.05 -3.49
CA GLY A 287 -7.77 8.12 -2.05
C GLY A 287 -7.94 9.54 -1.52
N GLY A 288 -7.34 10.54 -2.19
CA GLY A 288 -7.59 11.96 -1.89
C GLY A 288 -9.02 12.38 -2.25
N HIS A 289 -9.53 11.93 -3.41
CA HIS A 289 -10.94 12.09 -3.77
C HIS A 289 -11.85 11.43 -2.72
N GLU A 290 -11.62 10.16 -2.42
CA GLU A 290 -12.40 9.40 -1.44
C GLU A 290 -12.38 10.06 -0.07
N SER A 291 -11.23 10.51 0.40
CA SER A 291 -11.08 11.19 1.69
C SER A 291 -11.90 12.48 1.76
N LEU A 292 -11.89 13.28 0.69
CA LEU A 292 -12.66 14.52 0.62
C LEU A 292 -14.16 14.23 0.65
N PHE A 293 -14.65 13.33 -0.22
CA PHE A 293 -16.07 13.02 -0.34
C PHE A 293 -16.61 12.31 0.91
N ILE A 294 -15.92 11.30 1.41
CA ILE A 294 -16.36 10.57 2.62
C ILE A 294 -16.32 11.50 3.82
N GLY A 295 -15.24 12.27 4.00
CA GLY A 295 -15.11 13.17 5.14
C GLY A 295 -16.15 14.30 5.16
N LEU A 296 -16.49 14.87 4.00
CA LEU A 296 -17.53 15.89 3.89
C LEU A 296 -18.95 15.32 3.95
N SER A 297 -19.17 14.08 3.49
CA SER A 297 -20.47 13.41 3.57
C SER A 297 -20.79 12.91 4.98
N HIS A 298 -19.77 12.65 5.81
CA HIS A 298 -19.89 12.11 7.16
C HIS A 298 -19.20 13.00 8.21
N PRO A 299 -19.62 14.27 8.36
CA PRO A 299 -19.01 15.19 9.31
C PRO A 299 -19.19 14.76 10.77
N GLU A 300 -20.13 13.85 11.03
CA GLU A 300 -20.33 13.22 12.35
C GLU A 300 -19.26 12.18 12.67
N LEU A 301 -18.51 11.69 11.66
CA LEU A 301 -17.47 10.68 11.84
C LEU A 301 -16.06 11.27 11.84
N PHE A 302 -15.80 12.28 11.02
CA PHE A 302 -14.45 12.80 10.79
C PHE A 302 -14.36 14.29 11.13
N ALA A 303 -13.37 14.66 11.93
CA ALA A 303 -13.05 16.06 12.23
C ALA A 303 -11.85 16.60 11.42
N TRP A 304 -11.05 15.71 10.85
CA TRP A 304 -9.79 16.01 10.16
C TRP A 304 -9.81 15.36 8.79
N ILE A 305 -9.64 16.15 7.75
CA ILE A 305 -9.62 15.68 6.36
C ILE A 305 -8.32 16.15 5.71
N GLY A 306 -7.59 15.23 5.05
CA GLY A 306 -6.40 15.52 4.27
C GLY A 306 -6.50 14.99 2.85
N THR A 307 -6.06 15.77 1.85
CA THR A 307 -5.97 15.31 0.47
C THR A 307 -4.61 15.64 -0.11
N PHE A 308 -4.00 14.67 -0.82
CA PHE A 308 -2.73 14.82 -1.50
C PHE A 308 -2.95 14.56 -2.98
N SER A 309 -2.91 15.62 -3.82
CA SER A 309 -3.18 15.52 -5.26
C SER A 309 -4.52 14.84 -5.57
N ALA A 310 -5.62 15.27 -4.95
CA ALA A 310 -6.92 14.60 -5.08
C ALA A 310 -7.37 14.45 -6.53
N GLY A 311 -7.85 13.25 -6.89
CA GLY A 311 -8.34 12.90 -8.23
C GLY A 311 -9.68 13.55 -8.56
N LEU A 312 -9.71 14.86 -8.69
CA LEU A 312 -10.92 15.65 -8.94
C LEU A 312 -11.07 16.00 -10.43
N ASN A 313 -12.31 16.05 -10.89
CA ASN A 313 -12.69 16.53 -12.20
C ASN A 313 -13.91 17.46 -12.09
N SER A 314 -14.35 18.05 -13.19
CA SER A 314 -15.48 19.00 -13.18
C SER A 314 -16.77 18.42 -12.62
N LYS A 315 -17.06 17.12 -12.86
CA LYS A 315 -18.22 16.43 -12.31
C LYS A 315 -18.09 16.27 -10.81
N ALA A 316 -16.95 15.71 -10.35
CA ALA A 316 -16.64 15.57 -8.94
C ALA A 316 -16.78 16.92 -8.20
N LEU A 317 -16.28 18.01 -8.76
CA LEU A 317 -16.42 19.35 -8.19
C LEU A 317 -17.89 19.78 -8.03
N SER A 318 -18.77 19.42 -8.97
CA SER A 318 -20.21 19.75 -8.88
C SER A 318 -20.95 18.91 -7.83
N GLU A 319 -20.41 17.75 -7.51
CA GLU A 319 -20.99 16.75 -6.58
C GLU A 319 -20.44 16.85 -5.16
N LEU A 320 -19.45 17.74 -4.91
CA LEU A 320 -18.95 17.97 -3.55
C LEU A 320 -20.12 18.31 -2.61
N PRO A 321 -20.23 17.64 -1.46
CA PRO A 321 -21.29 17.91 -0.50
C PRO A 321 -21.30 19.38 -0.09
N ALA A 322 -22.45 20.03 -0.23
CA ALA A 322 -22.65 21.41 0.21
C ALA A 322 -22.81 21.43 1.73
N LEU A 323 -21.78 21.86 2.43
CA LEU A 323 -21.78 21.96 3.88
C LEU A 323 -21.54 23.39 4.33
N THR A 324 -22.35 23.86 5.27
CA THR A 324 -21.99 25.07 6.00
C THR A 324 -20.84 24.77 6.97
N PRO A 325 -19.98 25.75 7.29
CA PRO A 325 -18.90 25.56 8.27
C PRO A 325 -19.38 24.98 9.60
N GLN A 326 -20.57 25.39 10.06
CA GLN A 326 -21.18 24.92 11.31
C GLN A 326 -21.58 23.44 11.25
N LYS A 327 -22.09 22.97 10.09
CA LYS A 327 -22.42 21.55 9.87
C LYS A 327 -21.17 20.70 9.69
N ALA A 328 -20.20 21.19 8.93
CA ALA A 328 -18.94 20.49 8.75
C ALA A 328 -18.15 20.39 10.06
N ASN A 329 -18.10 21.50 10.84
CA ASN A 329 -17.40 21.60 12.12
C ASN A 329 -16.00 20.93 12.10
N LEU A 330 -15.26 21.11 11.01
CA LEU A 330 -13.96 20.49 10.80
C LEU A 330 -12.89 21.16 11.68
N ARG A 331 -12.00 20.36 12.22
CA ARG A 331 -10.77 20.82 12.89
C ARG A 331 -9.69 21.16 11.89
N LEU A 332 -9.66 20.42 10.78
CA LEU A 332 -8.73 20.65 9.67
C LEU A 332 -9.34 20.14 8.36
N LEU A 333 -9.26 20.96 7.34
CA LEU A 333 -9.42 20.56 5.94
C LEU A 333 -8.14 20.97 5.20
N TRP A 334 -7.24 20.02 5.02
CA TRP A 334 -5.92 20.23 4.43
C TRP A 334 -5.88 19.65 3.02
N MET A 335 -5.57 20.50 2.04
CA MET A 335 -5.57 20.10 0.64
C MET A 335 -4.24 20.49 0.00
N ALA A 336 -3.45 19.48 -0.39
CA ALA A 336 -2.16 19.67 -1.03
C ALA A 336 -2.14 19.11 -2.45
N CYS A 337 -1.33 19.72 -3.32
CA CYS A 337 -1.09 19.21 -4.67
C CYS A 337 0.31 19.59 -5.14
N GLY A 338 0.92 18.76 -5.98
CA GLY A 338 2.19 19.10 -6.62
C GLY A 338 2.04 20.30 -7.55
N VAL A 339 3.05 21.19 -7.60
CA VAL A 339 3.02 22.38 -8.48
C VAL A 339 3.08 22.01 -9.97
N ASP A 340 3.70 20.87 -10.27
CA ASP A 340 3.82 20.32 -11.63
C ASP A 340 2.83 19.16 -11.88
N ASP A 341 1.89 18.95 -10.96
CA ASP A 341 0.88 17.90 -11.05
C ASP A 341 -0.23 18.30 -12.05
N ALA A 342 -0.61 17.39 -12.93
CA ALA A 342 -1.73 17.60 -13.85
C ALA A 342 -3.07 17.87 -13.14
N LEU A 343 -3.19 17.45 -11.86
CA LEU A 343 -4.37 17.67 -11.02
C LEU A 343 -4.32 19.00 -10.24
N LEU A 344 -3.29 19.82 -10.40
CA LEU A 344 -3.18 21.10 -9.68
C LEU A 344 -4.39 22.00 -9.92
N LYS A 345 -4.76 22.24 -11.19
CA LYS A 345 -5.90 23.11 -11.54
C LYS A 345 -7.24 22.60 -10.97
N PRO A 346 -7.60 21.32 -11.12
CA PRO A 346 -8.79 20.76 -10.44
C PRO A 346 -8.77 20.94 -8.92
N ASN A 347 -7.62 20.74 -8.26
CA ASN A 347 -7.49 20.94 -6.82
C ASN A 347 -7.66 22.42 -6.43
N GLN A 348 -7.06 23.36 -7.16
CA GLN A 348 -7.25 24.79 -6.93
C GLN A 348 -8.72 25.21 -7.09
N ALA A 349 -9.43 24.64 -8.08
CA ALA A 349 -10.87 24.90 -8.28
C ALA A 349 -11.72 24.38 -7.11
N ALA A 350 -11.39 23.19 -6.59
CA ALA A 350 -12.05 22.64 -5.40
C ALA A 350 -11.82 23.50 -4.16
N ILE A 351 -10.56 23.90 -3.94
CA ILE A 351 -10.18 24.78 -2.83
C ILE A 351 -10.95 26.11 -2.92
N ALA A 352 -11.02 26.72 -4.11
CA ALA A 352 -11.76 27.97 -4.31
C ALA A 352 -13.26 27.80 -3.99
N LYS A 353 -13.89 26.73 -4.48
CA LYS A 353 -15.30 26.41 -4.20
C LYS A 353 -15.55 26.26 -2.70
N LEU A 354 -14.76 25.43 -2.01
CA LEU A 354 -14.94 25.17 -0.59
C LEU A 354 -14.69 26.42 0.28
N LYS A 355 -13.75 27.28 -0.12
CA LYS A 355 -13.52 28.59 0.52
C LYS A 355 -14.73 29.55 0.33
N VAL A 356 -15.36 29.56 -0.85
CA VAL A 356 -16.58 30.34 -1.10
C VAL A 356 -17.73 29.84 -0.23
N GLU A 357 -17.82 28.55 0.04
CA GLU A 357 -18.78 27.94 0.97
C GLU A 357 -18.42 28.20 2.44
N GLY A 358 -17.30 28.88 2.72
CA GLY A 358 -16.84 29.27 4.06
C GLY A 358 -16.07 28.19 4.82
N LEU A 359 -15.70 27.08 4.19
CA LEU A 359 -14.92 26.04 4.84
C LEU A 359 -13.45 26.48 5.05
N PRO A 360 -12.84 26.14 6.21
CA PRO A 360 -11.48 26.59 6.56
C PRO A 360 -10.40 25.74 5.86
N VAL A 361 -10.26 25.88 4.55
CA VAL A 361 -9.29 25.10 3.75
C VAL A 361 -7.89 25.63 3.96
N THR A 362 -6.99 24.78 4.46
CA THR A 362 -5.54 24.95 4.41
C THR A 362 -5.05 24.39 3.07
N ALA A 363 -4.64 25.26 2.16
CA ALA A 363 -4.18 24.89 0.82
C ALA A 363 -2.66 24.92 0.76
N ILE A 364 -2.07 23.86 0.20
CA ILE A 364 -0.61 23.68 0.07
C ILE A 364 -0.28 23.33 -1.38
N GLU A 365 0.74 23.98 -1.91
CA GLU A 365 1.35 23.61 -3.19
C GLU A 365 2.77 23.10 -2.89
N THR A 366 3.03 21.83 -3.21
CA THR A 366 4.29 21.13 -2.91
C THR A 366 5.11 21.03 -4.19
N PRO A 367 6.42 21.30 -4.19
CA PRO A 367 7.26 21.10 -5.37
C PRO A 367 7.18 19.65 -5.89
N GLY A 368 7.02 19.48 -7.21
CA GLY A 368 7.02 18.18 -7.90
C GLY A 368 5.70 17.80 -8.56
N HIS A 369 5.68 16.58 -9.11
CA HIS A 369 4.62 16.03 -9.96
C HIS A 369 3.64 15.16 -9.18
N HIS A 370 2.82 14.37 -9.89
CA HIS A 370 1.91 13.37 -9.33
C HIS A 370 2.66 12.09 -8.93
N GLN A 371 3.37 12.11 -7.78
CA GLN A 371 4.34 11.07 -7.42
C GLN A 371 4.56 10.93 -5.91
N TRP A 372 5.11 9.80 -5.49
CA TRP A 372 5.33 9.46 -4.09
C TRP A 372 6.20 10.43 -3.29
N PRO A 373 7.28 11.04 -3.83
CA PRO A 373 8.02 12.09 -3.13
C PRO A 373 7.13 13.21 -2.60
N VAL A 374 6.21 13.71 -3.45
CA VAL A 374 5.25 14.76 -3.08
C VAL A 374 4.31 14.29 -1.97
N TRP A 375 3.83 13.06 -2.04
CA TRP A 375 2.88 12.53 -1.05
C TRP A 375 3.54 12.17 0.28
N ARG A 376 4.81 11.73 0.29
CA ARG A 376 5.61 11.56 1.51
C ARG A 376 5.84 12.90 2.21
N ASP A 377 6.25 13.92 1.47
CA ASP A 377 6.42 15.28 2.01
C ASP A 377 5.10 15.81 2.58
N ASN A 378 4.00 15.62 1.87
CA ASN A 378 2.68 16.00 2.34
C ASN A 378 2.28 15.27 3.64
N LEU A 379 2.58 13.99 3.80
CA LEU A 379 2.31 13.26 5.04
C LEU A 379 3.18 13.78 6.20
N ILE A 380 4.45 14.11 5.95
CA ILE A 380 5.37 14.69 6.94
C ILE A 380 4.84 16.01 7.49
N HIS A 381 4.22 16.84 6.64
CA HIS A 381 3.66 18.14 7.04
C HIS A 381 2.23 18.05 7.58
N PHE A 382 1.43 17.11 7.14
CA PHE A 382 0.05 16.91 7.56
C PHE A 382 -0.07 16.23 8.92
N ALA A 383 0.70 15.15 9.16
CA ALA A 383 0.56 14.35 10.38
C ALA A 383 0.76 15.15 11.68
N PRO A 384 1.69 16.13 11.78
CA PRO A 384 1.85 16.97 12.97
C PRO A 384 0.64 17.84 13.30
N LEU A 385 -0.22 18.12 12.33
CA LEU A 385 -1.42 18.95 12.52
C LEU A 385 -2.59 18.16 13.13
N LEU A 386 -2.54 16.82 13.05
CA LEU A 386 -3.64 15.97 13.48
C LEU A 386 -3.79 15.92 15.01
N PHE A 387 -5.05 15.87 15.44
CA PHE A 387 -5.46 15.64 16.83
C PHE A 387 -4.91 16.69 17.83
N GLN A 388 -4.52 17.86 17.34
CA GLN A 388 -4.12 18.99 18.20
C GLN A 388 -5.34 19.55 18.94
N LYS A 389 -5.11 20.13 20.16
CA LYS A 389 -6.18 20.71 21.00
C LYS A 389 -6.73 22.00 20.42
#